data_63abbf085875bc4cf8c9eb6acf4b1456
#
_entry.id   63abbf085875bc4cf8c9eb6acf4b1456
#
_cell.length_a   1.000
_cell.length_b   1.000
_cell.length_c   1.000
_cell.angle_alpha   90.00
_cell.angle_beta   90.00
_cell.angle_gamma   90.00
#
_symmetry.space_group_name_H-M   'P 1'
#
loop_
_entity.id
_entity.type
_entity.pdbx_description
1 polymer ?
#
loop_
_entity_poly.entity_id
_entity_poly.type
_entity_poly.pdbx_seq_one_letter_code
_entity_poly.pdbx_strand_id
1 'polypeptide(L)'
;MKMLKFTIEQIVWQEVPGEVSLAFLFSGCPLRCKGCHSADAWKEGIGTELTEDYLRGRLKRYRGLISCVLFMGGEWQPETLQKMLGIVTQAGLKACLYTGLEREELEAVSDGILPYLTYLKTGRWQMELGGLDSPTTNQKFIDLRTGEVLNRLFIKDKPAPKIIPITTQPQAAAFQTA
;
A
#
# COMPACT_ATOMS: atom_id res chain seq x y z
N MET A 1 -1.94 24.90 9.88
CA MET A 1 -1.56 23.48 9.74
C MET A 1 -1.86 23.06 8.32
N LYS A 2 -0.88 22.56 7.56
CA LYS A 2 -1.12 22.08 6.19
C LYS A 2 -1.95 20.80 6.26
N MET A 3 -2.91 20.63 5.35
CA MET A 3 -3.80 19.47 5.30
C MET A 3 -3.26 18.40 4.34
N LEU A 4 -3.31 17.15 4.74
CA LEU A 4 -3.02 16.04 3.83
C LEU A 4 -4.12 15.95 2.76
N LYS A 5 -3.71 15.87 1.50
CA LYS A 5 -4.61 15.65 0.36
C LYS A 5 -4.23 14.36 -0.35
N PHE A 6 -5.23 13.57 -0.72
CA PHE A 6 -5.03 12.33 -1.45
C PHE A 6 -5.61 12.40 -2.86
N THR A 7 -4.95 11.76 -3.80
CA THR A 7 -5.36 11.66 -5.19
C THR A 7 -6.07 10.35 -5.48
N ILE A 8 -5.76 9.30 -4.70
CA ILE A 8 -6.36 7.97 -4.82
C ILE A 8 -6.84 7.52 -3.46
N GLU A 9 -8.06 6.99 -3.41
CA GLU A 9 -8.62 6.20 -2.33
C GLU A 9 -9.16 4.91 -2.90
N GLN A 10 -8.73 3.77 -2.39
CA GLN A 10 -9.19 2.47 -2.87
C GLN A 10 -9.02 1.37 -1.81
N ILE A 11 -9.76 0.27 -1.98
CA ILE A 11 -9.52 -0.96 -1.22
C ILE A 11 -8.46 -1.78 -1.96
N VAL A 12 -7.44 -2.23 -1.23
CA VAL A 12 -6.31 -2.99 -1.76
C VAL A 12 -6.08 -4.26 -0.94
N TRP A 13 -5.51 -5.31 -1.58
CA TRP A 13 -5.32 -6.62 -0.96
C TRP A 13 -3.89 -7.15 -1.03
N GLN A 14 -3.03 -6.54 -1.84
CA GLN A 14 -1.67 -7.03 -2.12
C GLN A 14 -0.59 -6.16 -1.50
N GLU A 15 -0.89 -4.91 -1.26
CA GLU A 15 0.04 -3.89 -0.75
C GLU A 15 0.43 -4.14 0.71
N VAL A 16 -0.50 -4.69 1.50
CA VAL A 16 -0.21 -5.11 2.88
C VAL A 16 -0.57 -6.59 3.00
N PRO A 17 0.41 -7.50 2.97
CA PRO A 17 0.17 -8.94 2.95
C PRO A 17 -0.69 -9.41 4.12
N GLY A 18 -1.75 -10.17 3.79
CA GLY A 18 -2.69 -10.70 4.77
C GLY A 18 -3.74 -9.71 5.28
N GLU A 19 -3.77 -8.47 4.75
CA GLU A 19 -4.72 -7.45 5.16
C GLU A 19 -5.61 -7.01 3.99
N VAL A 20 -6.86 -6.69 4.29
CA VAL A 20 -7.72 -5.90 3.40
C VAL A 20 -7.58 -4.44 3.83
N SER A 21 -7.01 -3.61 2.99
CA SER A 21 -6.61 -2.26 3.39
C SER A 21 -7.40 -1.18 2.65
N LEU A 22 -7.80 -0.14 3.39
CA LEU A 22 -8.22 1.13 2.80
C LEU A 22 -6.95 1.97 2.57
N ALA A 23 -6.61 2.20 1.30
CA ALA A 23 -5.40 2.90 0.90
C ALA A 23 -5.67 4.34 0.48
N PHE A 24 -4.79 5.26 0.89
CA PHE A 24 -4.76 6.65 0.46
C PHE A 24 -3.39 6.98 -0.13
N LEU A 25 -3.35 7.47 -1.37
CA LEU A 25 -2.14 8.01 -1.99
C LEU A 25 -2.12 9.52 -1.83
N PHE A 26 -1.16 10.04 -1.07
CA PHE A 26 -1.05 11.47 -0.78
C PHE A 26 -0.27 12.23 -1.83
N SER A 27 -0.75 13.45 -2.12
CA SER A 27 -0.09 14.40 -3.02
C SER A 27 0.99 15.22 -2.29
N GLY A 28 1.99 15.69 -3.06
CA GLY A 28 3.04 16.56 -2.55
C GLY A 28 4.30 15.83 -2.08
N CYS A 29 4.54 14.59 -2.56
CA CYS A 29 5.75 13.86 -2.20
C CYS A 29 7.01 14.65 -2.60
N PRO A 30 7.89 15.02 -1.64
CA PRO A 30 9.07 15.83 -1.91
C PRO A 30 10.23 15.04 -2.54
N LEU A 31 10.20 13.70 -2.47
CA LEU A 31 11.31 12.85 -2.87
C LEU A 31 11.50 12.78 -4.39
N ARG A 32 10.41 12.83 -5.17
CA ARG A 32 10.42 12.85 -6.64
C ARG A 32 11.36 11.82 -7.27
N CYS A 33 11.29 10.57 -6.80
CA CYS A 33 12.16 9.49 -7.28
C CYS A 33 12.00 9.28 -8.79
N LYS A 34 13.10 9.21 -9.54
CA LYS A 34 13.07 8.99 -10.99
C LYS A 34 12.35 7.68 -11.32
N GLY A 35 11.39 7.75 -12.26
CA GLY A 35 10.59 6.58 -12.65
C GLY A 35 9.57 6.11 -11.61
N CYS A 36 9.24 6.94 -10.62
CA CYS A 36 8.22 6.62 -9.63
C CYS A 36 6.86 6.34 -10.30
N HIS A 37 6.20 5.25 -9.87
CA HIS A 37 4.88 4.86 -10.39
C HIS A 37 3.76 5.85 -9.98
N SER A 38 4.01 6.66 -8.95
CA SER A 38 3.05 7.65 -8.42
C SER A 38 3.50 9.08 -8.72
N ALA A 39 4.14 9.32 -9.87
CA ALA A 39 4.63 10.66 -10.24
C ALA A 39 3.52 11.72 -10.29
N ASP A 40 2.29 11.31 -10.62
CA ASP A 40 1.12 12.19 -10.64
C ASP A 40 0.80 12.79 -9.26
N ALA A 41 1.21 12.12 -8.18
CA ALA A 41 1.06 12.58 -6.80
C ALA A 41 2.17 13.56 -6.33
N TRP A 42 3.16 13.91 -7.18
CA TRP A 42 4.23 14.83 -6.75
C TRP A 42 3.75 16.28 -6.58
N LYS A 43 2.71 16.66 -7.32
CA LYS A 43 2.20 18.04 -7.25
C LYS A 43 1.50 18.25 -5.91
N GLU A 44 2.02 19.22 -5.13
CA GLU A 44 1.45 19.57 -3.84
C GLU A 44 0.05 20.20 -4.00
N GLY A 45 -0.82 19.89 -3.06
CA GLY A 45 -2.13 20.55 -2.92
C GLY A 45 -3.23 20.05 -3.86
N ILE A 46 -2.98 19.05 -4.69
CA ILE A 46 -4.01 18.41 -5.52
C ILE A 46 -4.74 17.30 -4.77
N GLY A 47 -5.95 16.99 -5.21
CA GLY A 47 -6.78 15.91 -4.66
C GLY A 47 -7.73 16.37 -3.57
N THR A 48 -8.32 15.39 -2.89
CA THR A 48 -9.30 15.57 -1.82
C THR A 48 -8.60 15.68 -0.47
N GLU A 49 -9.08 16.59 0.36
CA GLU A 49 -8.54 16.77 1.71
C GLU A 49 -8.95 15.59 2.61
N LEU A 50 -7.98 15.00 3.31
CA LEU A 50 -8.24 14.00 4.33
C LEU A 50 -8.49 14.69 5.67
N THR A 51 -9.76 14.97 5.97
CA THR A 51 -10.17 15.47 7.28
C THR A 51 -10.41 14.31 8.25
N GLU A 52 -10.42 14.62 9.57
CA GLU A 52 -10.76 13.62 10.58
C GLU A 52 -12.16 13.04 10.37
N ASP A 53 -13.14 13.89 10.07
CA ASP A 53 -14.53 13.47 9.83
C ASP A 53 -14.63 12.58 8.58
N TYR A 54 -13.89 12.92 7.51
CA TYR A 54 -13.83 12.11 6.32
C TYR A 54 -13.30 10.71 6.65
N LEU A 55 -12.14 10.64 7.32
CA LEU A 55 -11.55 9.36 7.70
C LEU A 55 -12.49 8.54 8.60
N ARG A 56 -13.05 9.13 9.66
CA ARG A 56 -14.01 8.46 10.56
C ARG A 56 -15.23 7.93 9.79
N GLY A 57 -15.75 8.71 8.85
CA GLY A 57 -16.85 8.32 7.97
C GLY A 57 -16.50 7.09 7.12
N ARG A 58 -15.28 7.05 6.55
CA ARG A 58 -14.80 5.91 5.76
C ARG A 58 -14.60 4.66 6.61
N LEU A 59 -13.99 4.79 7.80
CA LEU A 59 -13.81 3.67 8.73
C LEU A 59 -15.16 3.10 9.19
N LYS A 60 -16.15 3.96 9.44
CA LYS A 60 -17.52 3.50 9.75
C LYS A 60 -18.16 2.75 8.59
N ARG A 61 -18.00 3.25 7.34
CA ARG A 61 -18.54 2.64 6.13
C ARG A 61 -17.96 1.24 5.88
N TYR A 62 -16.68 1.05 6.12
CA TYR A 62 -15.97 -0.20 5.86
C TYR A 62 -15.79 -1.07 7.11
N ARG A 63 -16.53 -0.79 8.19
CA ARG A 63 -16.46 -1.58 9.44
C ARG A 63 -16.67 -3.07 9.16
N GLY A 64 -15.74 -3.90 9.62
CA GLY A 64 -15.77 -5.36 9.44
C GLY A 64 -15.36 -5.83 8.04
N LEU A 65 -15.07 -4.90 7.09
CA LEU A 65 -14.63 -5.23 5.74
C LEU A 65 -13.12 -4.99 5.53
N ILE A 66 -12.52 -4.09 6.32
CA ILE A 66 -11.10 -3.80 6.29
C ILE A 66 -10.44 -4.16 7.63
N SER A 67 -9.18 -4.51 7.58
CA SER A 67 -8.35 -4.81 8.75
C SER A 67 -7.19 -3.83 8.92
N CYS A 68 -6.89 -3.03 7.88
CA CYS A 68 -5.79 -2.09 7.87
C CYS A 68 -6.15 -0.79 7.12
N VAL A 69 -5.47 0.30 7.47
CA VAL A 69 -5.44 1.52 6.64
C VAL A 69 -4.00 1.73 6.18
N LEU A 70 -3.84 1.87 4.86
CA LEU A 70 -2.55 2.11 4.22
C LEU A 70 -2.42 3.59 3.82
N PHE A 71 -1.43 4.26 4.39
CA PHE A 71 -1.03 5.61 4.03
C PHE A 71 0.18 5.54 3.09
N MET A 72 0.02 6.01 1.86
CA MET A 72 1.10 6.03 0.86
C MET A 72 1.66 7.46 0.78
N GLY A 73 2.70 7.73 1.57
CA GLY A 73 3.25 9.05 1.82
C GLY A 73 2.54 9.79 2.96
N GLY A 74 2.78 11.09 3.06
CA GLY A 74 2.17 11.98 4.07
C GLY A 74 3.11 12.33 5.23
N GLU A 75 4.25 11.67 5.37
CA GLU A 75 5.26 11.90 6.41
C GLU A 75 5.84 13.30 6.39
N TRP A 76 5.74 14.01 5.27
CA TRP A 76 6.10 15.43 5.15
C TRP A 76 5.14 16.39 5.85
N GLN A 77 4.05 15.86 6.43
CA GLN A 77 3.11 16.59 7.31
C GLN A 77 2.87 15.76 8.58
N PRO A 78 3.90 15.60 9.42
CA PRO A 78 3.93 14.62 10.50
C PRO A 78 2.82 14.79 11.52
N GLU A 79 2.51 16.02 11.92
CA GLU A 79 1.46 16.31 12.90
C GLU A 79 0.07 15.87 12.40
N THR A 80 -0.22 16.15 11.11
CA THR A 80 -1.50 15.75 10.51
C THR A 80 -1.56 14.24 10.34
N LEU A 81 -0.47 13.61 9.84
CA LEU A 81 -0.41 12.16 9.68
C LEU A 81 -0.58 11.46 11.03
N GLN A 82 0.09 11.92 12.08
CA GLN A 82 -0.03 11.35 13.43
C GLN A 82 -1.47 11.36 13.95
N LYS A 83 -2.22 12.46 13.71
CA LYS A 83 -3.65 12.52 14.08
C LYS A 83 -4.47 11.48 13.34
N MET A 84 -4.24 11.31 12.02
CA MET A 84 -4.95 10.31 11.21
C MET A 84 -4.62 8.89 11.66
N LEU A 85 -3.36 8.60 11.96
CA LEU A 85 -2.92 7.32 12.50
C LEU A 85 -3.57 7.03 13.86
N GLY A 86 -3.67 8.04 14.73
CA GLY A 86 -4.38 7.93 16.02
C GLY A 86 -5.85 7.55 15.86
N ILE A 87 -6.55 8.09 14.86
CA ILE A 87 -7.95 7.74 14.55
C ILE A 87 -8.04 6.26 14.12
N VAL A 88 -7.11 5.80 13.29
CA VAL A 88 -7.08 4.41 12.81
C VAL A 88 -6.88 3.43 13.99
N THR A 89 -5.91 3.71 14.85
CA THR A 89 -5.63 2.86 16.02
C THR A 89 -6.77 2.86 17.03
N GLN A 90 -7.42 4.01 17.27
CA GLN A 90 -8.63 4.11 18.10
C GLN A 90 -9.81 3.29 17.54
N ALA A 91 -9.88 3.11 16.23
CA ALA A 91 -10.86 2.25 15.59
C ALA A 91 -10.53 0.76 15.67
N GLY A 92 -9.40 0.39 16.30
CA GLY A 92 -8.95 -1.00 16.43
C GLY A 92 -8.39 -1.60 15.13
N LEU A 93 -8.04 -0.75 14.15
CA LEU A 93 -7.46 -1.18 12.88
C LEU A 93 -5.93 -1.07 12.90
N LYS A 94 -5.28 -1.90 12.10
CA LYS A 94 -3.85 -1.78 11.83
C LYS A 94 -3.59 -0.56 10.95
N ALA A 95 -2.42 0.05 11.09
CA ALA A 95 -1.97 1.11 10.22
C ALA A 95 -0.66 0.73 9.54
N CYS A 96 -0.55 1.04 8.26
CA CYS A 96 0.64 0.85 7.44
C CYS A 96 1.03 2.18 6.80
N LEU A 97 2.32 2.50 6.83
CA LEU A 97 2.88 3.63 6.10
C LEU A 97 3.82 3.13 5.00
N TYR A 98 3.60 3.59 3.78
CA TYR A 98 4.57 3.48 2.70
C TYR A 98 5.30 4.83 2.57
N THR A 99 6.60 4.82 2.82
CA THR A 99 7.47 5.99 2.64
C THR A 99 8.65 5.64 1.74
N GLY A 100 9.23 6.64 1.12
CA GLY A 100 10.52 6.52 0.44
C GLY A 100 11.70 6.81 1.34
N LEU A 101 11.47 7.26 2.57
CA LEU A 101 12.53 7.48 3.54
C LEU A 101 13.04 6.14 4.10
N GLU A 102 14.30 6.12 4.53
CA GLU A 102 14.77 5.06 5.42
C GLU A 102 14.20 5.28 6.82
N ARG A 103 14.26 4.24 7.66
CA ARG A 103 13.67 4.30 9.00
C ARG A 103 14.24 5.43 9.85
N GLU A 104 15.56 5.59 9.82
CA GLU A 104 16.29 6.61 10.58
C GLU A 104 15.95 8.02 10.08
N GLU A 105 15.76 8.19 8.76
CA GLU A 105 15.31 9.46 8.18
C GLU A 105 13.87 9.78 8.63
N LEU A 106 12.99 8.77 8.66
CA LEU A 106 11.61 8.93 9.11
C LEU A 106 11.56 9.32 10.59
N GLU A 107 12.35 8.67 11.45
CA GLU A 107 12.47 8.99 12.87
C GLU A 107 12.93 10.44 13.09
N ALA A 108 13.87 10.92 12.26
CA ALA A 108 14.39 12.29 12.35
C ALA A 108 13.35 13.36 11.99
N VAL A 109 12.41 13.07 11.07
CA VAL A 109 11.39 14.05 10.62
C VAL A 109 10.04 13.87 11.31
N SER A 110 9.80 12.71 11.92
CA SER A 110 8.47 12.34 12.43
C SER A 110 8.54 11.21 13.47
N ASP A 111 9.26 11.43 14.56
CA ASP A 111 9.45 10.44 15.64
C ASP A 111 8.15 9.98 16.29
N GLY A 112 7.13 10.82 16.30
CA GLY A 112 5.84 10.56 16.94
C GLY A 112 4.89 9.63 16.18
N ILE A 113 5.19 9.20 14.93
CA ILE A 113 4.26 8.37 14.14
C ILE A 113 4.49 6.87 14.30
N LEU A 114 5.72 6.43 14.55
CA LEU A 114 6.07 5.01 14.61
C LEU A 114 5.22 4.22 15.62
N PRO A 115 4.89 4.73 16.81
CA PRO A 115 4.07 4.00 17.80
C PRO A 115 2.65 3.65 17.31
N TYR A 116 2.16 4.34 16.28
CA TYR A 116 0.84 4.10 15.70
C TYR A 116 0.86 3.09 14.56
N LEU A 117 2.04 2.75 14.03
CA LEU A 117 2.18 1.88 12.88
C LEU A 117 2.29 0.41 13.28
N THR A 118 1.60 -0.45 12.55
CA THR A 118 1.81 -1.90 12.58
C THR A 118 2.85 -2.30 11.55
N TYR A 119 2.75 -1.73 10.35
CA TYR A 119 3.64 -2.03 9.23
C TYR A 119 4.26 -0.75 8.67
N LEU A 120 5.50 -0.87 8.22
CA LEU A 120 6.25 0.21 7.59
C LEU A 120 6.96 -0.29 6.34
N LYS A 121 6.72 0.38 5.21
CA LYS A 121 7.53 0.20 4.00
C LYS A 121 8.47 1.38 3.86
N THR A 122 9.78 1.12 3.78
CA THR A 122 10.85 2.11 3.64
C THR A 122 11.55 2.00 2.29
N GLY A 123 12.39 2.97 1.99
CA GLY A 123 13.31 2.97 0.86
C GLY A 123 12.75 3.65 -0.38
N ARG A 124 13.56 4.54 -0.96
CA ARG A 124 13.26 5.26 -2.21
C ARG A 124 13.09 4.29 -3.37
N TRP A 125 12.20 4.64 -4.29
CA TRP A 125 12.11 3.91 -5.54
C TRP A 125 13.41 4.06 -6.35
N GLN A 126 13.98 2.92 -6.74
CA GLN A 126 15.10 2.79 -7.65
C GLN A 126 14.72 1.80 -8.75
N MET A 127 14.58 2.28 -9.98
CA MET A 127 14.06 1.49 -11.09
C MET A 127 14.92 0.24 -11.37
N GLU A 128 16.22 0.35 -11.18
CA GLU A 128 17.19 -0.72 -11.42
C GLU A 128 17.08 -1.86 -10.39
N LEU A 129 16.60 -1.54 -9.19
CA LEU A 129 16.45 -2.51 -8.09
C LEU A 129 15.05 -3.11 -7.99
N GLY A 130 14.06 -2.44 -8.59
CA GLY A 130 12.67 -2.86 -8.56
C GLY A 130 11.95 -2.59 -7.25
N GLY A 131 10.72 -3.11 -7.12
CA GLY A 131 9.86 -2.98 -5.93
C GLY A 131 10.04 -4.11 -4.94
N LEU A 132 9.09 -4.22 -3.99
CA LEU A 132 9.11 -5.24 -2.93
C LEU A 132 9.09 -6.69 -3.46
N ASP A 133 8.64 -6.90 -4.68
CA ASP A 133 8.62 -8.19 -5.37
C ASP A 133 9.95 -8.54 -6.09
N SER A 134 10.93 -7.65 -6.04
CA SER A 134 12.26 -7.86 -6.60
C SER A 134 13.23 -8.39 -5.54
N PRO A 135 14.02 -9.43 -5.85
CA PRO A 135 15.03 -9.95 -4.92
C PRO A 135 16.20 -8.99 -4.68
N THR A 136 16.36 -7.97 -5.55
CA THR A 136 17.44 -6.97 -5.48
C THR A 136 16.99 -5.63 -4.89
N THR A 137 15.74 -5.53 -4.47
CA THR A 137 15.17 -4.27 -3.97
C THR A 137 15.90 -3.71 -2.77
N ASN A 138 16.05 -2.39 -2.73
CA ASN A 138 16.48 -1.67 -1.54
C ASN A 138 15.33 -1.39 -0.57
N GLN A 139 14.08 -1.62 -1.00
CA GLN A 139 12.90 -1.37 -0.18
C GLN A 139 12.69 -2.47 0.85
N LYS A 140 12.20 -2.10 2.03
CA LYS A 140 11.89 -3.04 3.11
C LYS A 140 10.45 -2.87 3.55
N PHE A 141 9.73 -3.98 3.67
CA PHE A 141 8.43 -4.01 4.32
C PHE A 141 8.58 -4.69 5.68
N ILE A 142 8.30 -3.96 6.74
CA ILE A 142 8.67 -4.31 8.12
C ILE A 142 7.40 -4.44 8.95
N ASP A 143 7.26 -5.54 9.70
CA ASP A 143 6.32 -5.63 10.82
C ASP A 143 6.98 -4.98 12.04
N LEU A 144 6.50 -3.81 12.45
CA LEU A 144 7.10 -3.05 13.55
C LEU A 144 6.89 -3.69 14.92
N ARG A 145 5.94 -4.62 15.05
CA ARG A 145 5.70 -5.36 16.31
C ARG A 145 6.81 -6.36 16.61
N THR A 146 7.41 -6.92 15.56
CA THR A 146 8.43 -7.97 15.65
C THR A 146 9.80 -7.51 15.15
N GLY A 147 9.85 -6.45 14.34
CA GLY A 147 11.03 -6.00 13.62
C GLY A 147 11.36 -6.86 12.39
N GLU A 148 10.52 -7.84 12.03
CA GLU A 148 10.76 -8.73 10.91
C GLU A 148 10.57 -8.03 9.56
N VAL A 149 11.52 -8.23 8.61
CA VAL A 149 11.39 -7.81 7.22
C VAL A 149 10.62 -8.86 6.44
N LEU A 150 9.46 -8.48 5.91
CA LEU A 150 8.47 -9.38 5.29
C LEU A 150 8.50 -9.35 3.75
N ASN A 151 9.58 -8.88 3.12
CA ASN A 151 9.68 -8.79 1.65
C ASN A 151 9.37 -10.11 0.94
N ARG A 152 9.69 -11.25 1.57
CA ARG A 152 9.38 -12.61 1.03
C ARG A 152 7.91 -12.80 0.68
N LEU A 153 6.99 -12.07 1.32
CA LEU A 153 5.55 -12.19 1.08
C LEU A 153 5.10 -11.51 -0.24
N PHE A 154 5.96 -10.68 -0.84
CA PHE A 154 5.70 -10.03 -2.13
C PHE A 154 6.28 -10.82 -3.31
N ILE A 155 7.26 -11.70 -3.06
CA ILE A 155 7.85 -12.53 -4.08
C ILE A 155 6.86 -13.64 -4.40
N LYS A 156 6.23 -13.54 -5.58
CA LYS A 156 5.35 -14.59 -6.09
C LYS A 156 6.23 -15.63 -6.78
N ASP A 157 6.26 -16.85 -6.26
CA ASP A 157 6.67 -18.00 -7.05
C ASP A 157 5.74 -18.03 -8.26
N LYS A 158 6.24 -17.69 -9.45
CA LYS A 158 5.46 -17.86 -10.67
C LYS A 158 5.28 -19.37 -10.85
N PRO A 159 4.09 -19.95 -10.63
CA PRO A 159 3.88 -21.33 -11.03
C PRO A 159 4.15 -21.38 -12.53
N ALA A 160 4.96 -22.35 -12.96
CA ALA A 160 5.15 -22.62 -14.37
C ALA A 160 3.76 -22.68 -15.04
N PRO A 161 3.57 -22.04 -16.22
CA PRO A 161 2.27 -22.06 -16.88
C PRO A 161 1.86 -23.53 -17.05
N LYS A 162 0.79 -23.94 -16.36
CA LYS A 162 0.17 -25.25 -16.62
C LYS A 162 -0.40 -25.17 -18.02
N ILE A 163 0.33 -25.69 -18.98
CA ILE A 163 -0.19 -25.94 -20.31
C ILE A 163 -1.25 -27.03 -20.13
N ILE A 164 -2.51 -26.62 -20.08
CA ILE A 164 -3.62 -27.58 -20.17
C ILE A 164 -3.68 -27.94 -21.64
N PRO A 165 -3.38 -29.21 -22.03
CA PRO A 165 -3.52 -29.62 -23.39
C PRO A 165 -5.01 -29.50 -23.76
N ILE A 166 -5.30 -28.71 -24.80
CA ILE A 166 -6.64 -28.67 -25.39
C ILE A 166 -6.85 -30.03 -26.03
N THR A 167 -7.56 -30.90 -25.33
CA THR A 167 -7.99 -32.20 -25.90
C THR A 167 -9.13 -31.87 -26.88
N THR A 168 -8.82 -31.73 -28.14
CA THR A 168 -9.81 -31.75 -29.21
C THR A 168 -10.49 -33.08 -29.24
N GLN A 169 -11.65 -33.20 -28.64
CA GLN A 169 -12.53 -34.34 -28.88
C GLN A 169 -13.06 -34.23 -30.32
N PRO A 170 -12.91 -35.27 -31.18
CA PRO A 170 -13.59 -35.29 -32.47
C PRO A 170 -15.09 -35.50 -32.22
N GLN A 171 -15.88 -34.51 -32.57
CA GLN A 171 -17.32 -34.67 -32.66
C GLN A 171 -17.63 -35.60 -33.81
N ALA A 172 -17.94 -36.84 -33.50
CA ALA A 172 -18.57 -37.75 -34.44
C ALA A 172 -20.04 -37.38 -34.58
N ALA A 173 -20.37 -36.62 -35.61
CA ALA A 173 -21.75 -36.44 -36.05
C ALA A 173 -22.22 -37.68 -36.80
N ALA A 174 -22.99 -38.52 -36.14
CA ALA A 174 -23.77 -39.54 -36.80
C ALA A 174 -25.18 -38.98 -37.09
N PHE A 175 -25.39 -38.46 -38.27
CA PHE A 175 -26.73 -38.36 -38.84
C PHE A 175 -27.08 -39.69 -39.47
N GLN A 176 -28.01 -40.45 -38.90
CA GLN A 176 -28.69 -41.53 -39.58
C GLN A 176 -30.09 -41.02 -39.99
N THR A 177 -30.29 -41.03 -41.27
CA THR A 177 -31.57 -40.84 -41.97
C THR A 177 -32.40 -42.12 -41.85
N ALA A 178 -33.67 -41.98 -41.52
CA ALA A 178 -34.80 -42.85 -41.92
C ALA A 178 -36.07 -42.01 -41.94
#